data_bd74c252c924c0327ca7ac8341cf50a8
#
_entry.id   bd74c252c924c0327ca7ac8341cf50a8
#
_cell.length_a   1.000
_cell.length_b   1.000
_cell.length_c   1.000
_cell.angle_alpha   90.00
_cell.angle_beta   90.00
_cell.angle_gamma   90.00
#
_symmetry.space_group_name_H-M   'P 1'
#
loop_
_entity.id
_entity.type
_entity.pdbx_description
1 polymer ?
#
loop_
_entity_poly.entity_id
_entity_poly.type
_entity_poly.pdbx_seq_one_letter_code
_entity_poly.pdbx_strand_id
1 'polypeptide(L)'
;MSFVFVLTYGIKDGKRAEHLAMMKKFLKFKKADPKVFEGLISWRLFEQKYGGVAGTYVEMAEFKSMEDMEKWEKRIFELKEIKELVTELHKIEDHHTPITQSIWNTVL
;
A
#
# COMPACT_ATOMS: atom_id res chain seq x y z
N MET A 1 -4.92 -12.90 -16.89
CA MET A 1 -5.69 -12.61 -15.66
C MET A 1 -4.75 -12.11 -14.60
N SER A 2 -5.09 -11.06 -13.90
CA SER A 2 -4.30 -10.52 -12.81
C SER A 2 -5.12 -10.45 -11.53
N PHE A 3 -4.44 -10.25 -10.40
CA PHE A 3 -5.04 -10.08 -9.10
C PHE A 3 -4.66 -8.72 -8.54
N VAL A 4 -5.59 -8.07 -7.86
CA VAL A 4 -5.35 -6.78 -7.24
C VAL A 4 -5.53 -6.93 -5.72
N PHE A 5 -4.47 -6.62 -4.98
CA PHE A 5 -4.53 -6.49 -3.54
C PHE A 5 -5.00 -5.09 -3.22
N VAL A 6 -6.06 -4.97 -2.42
CA VAL A 6 -6.68 -3.70 -2.06
C VAL A 6 -6.62 -3.51 -0.55
N LEU A 7 -5.93 -2.46 -0.13
CA LEU A 7 -5.81 -2.09 1.28
C LEU A 7 -6.47 -0.73 1.50
N THR A 8 -7.47 -0.69 2.38
CA THR A 8 -8.13 0.55 2.77
C THR A 8 -7.79 0.88 4.21
N TYR A 9 -7.42 2.14 4.47
CA TYR A 9 -7.04 2.58 5.82
C TYR A 9 -7.29 4.08 5.98
N GLY A 10 -7.28 4.54 7.21
CA GLY A 10 -7.44 5.95 7.54
C GLY A 10 -6.17 6.58 8.08
N ILE A 11 -5.99 7.86 7.82
CA ILE A 11 -4.87 8.66 8.33
C ILE A 11 -5.44 9.72 9.26
N LYS A 12 -4.78 9.94 10.39
CA LYS A 12 -5.14 10.95 11.37
C LYS A 12 -5.21 12.34 10.74
N ASP A 13 -6.15 13.12 11.21
CA ASP A 13 -6.29 14.51 10.80
C ASP A 13 -4.98 15.28 11.03
N GLY A 14 -4.58 16.08 10.04
CA GLY A 14 -3.33 16.84 10.08
C GLY A 14 -2.07 16.05 9.69
N LYS A 15 -2.19 14.76 9.39
CA LYS A 15 -1.04 13.90 9.04
C LYS A 15 -0.91 13.58 7.56
N ARG A 16 -1.70 14.23 6.73
CA ARG A 16 -1.71 14.00 5.28
C ARG A 16 -0.33 14.20 4.63
N ALA A 17 0.37 15.26 5.01
CA ALA A 17 1.69 15.56 4.45
C ALA A 17 2.74 14.51 4.84
N GLU A 18 2.70 14.04 6.09
CA GLU A 18 3.58 12.97 6.56
C GLU A 18 3.32 11.66 5.82
N HIS A 19 2.04 11.32 5.64
CA HIS A 19 1.65 10.14 4.87
C HIS A 19 2.16 10.20 3.43
N LEU A 20 1.97 11.33 2.77
CA LEU A 20 2.46 11.51 1.39
C LEU A 20 3.97 11.38 1.30
N ALA A 21 4.71 11.92 2.27
CA ALA A 21 6.16 11.81 2.32
C ALA A 21 6.61 10.34 2.47
N MET A 22 5.91 9.55 3.28
CA MET A 22 6.17 8.12 3.43
C MET A 22 5.94 7.35 2.13
N MET A 23 4.85 7.67 1.44
CA MET A 23 4.53 7.01 0.17
C MET A 23 5.56 7.36 -0.91
N LYS A 24 6.06 8.59 -0.92
CA LYS A 24 7.14 8.99 -1.81
C LYS A 24 8.44 8.23 -1.52
N LYS A 25 8.76 7.97 -0.25
CA LYS A 25 9.90 7.12 0.13
C LYS A 25 9.72 5.70 -0.41
N PHE A 26 8.53 5.15 -0.29
CA PHE A 26 8.22 3.82 -0.82
C PHE A 26 8.44 3.76 -2.33
N LEU A 27 7.96 4.76 -3.06
CA LEU A 27 8.16 4.83 -4.52
C LEU A 27 9.62 4.99 -4.91
N LYS A 28 10.38 5.77 -4.15
CA LYS A 28 11.83 5.91 -4.34
C LYS A 28 12.54 4.57 -4.15
N PHE A 29 12.18 3.85 -3.12
CA PHE A 29 12.73 2.54 -2.82
C PHE A 29 12.40 1.55 -3.95
N LYS A 30 11.16 1.55 -4.43
CA LYS A 30 10.74 0.74 -5.57
C LYS A 30 11.61 1.00 -6.80
N LYS A 31 11.92 2.27 -7.06
CA LYS A 31 12.73 2.68 -8.21
C LYS A 31 14.19 2.27 -8.05
N ALA A 32 14.72 2.32 -6.81
CA ALA A 32 16.12 2.02 -6.50
C ALA A 32 16.41 0.52 -6.53
N ASP A 33 15.46 -0.32 -6.16
CA ASP A 33 15.64 -1.77 -6.06
C ASP A 33 14.49 -2.52 -6.75
N PRO A 34 14.47 -2.53 -8.09
CA PRO A 34 13.37 -3.16 -8.82
C PRO A 34 13.26 -4.68 -8.62
N LYS A 35 14.32 -5.36 -8.22
CA LYS A 35 14.29 -6.80 -7.97
C LYS A 35 13.39 -7.19 -6.82
N VAL A 36 13.30 -6.37 -5.79
CA VAL A 36 12.43 -6.58 -4.63
C VAL A 36 10.96 -6.54 -5.06
N PHE A 37 10.67 -5.76 -6.09
CA PHE A 37 9.30 -5.55 -6.59
C PHE A 37 8.94 -6.43 -7.79
N GLU A 38 9.76 -7.44 -8.06
CA GLU A 38 9.49 -8.40 -9.13
C GLU A 38 8.11 -9.05 -8.92
N GLY A 39 7.32 -9.14 -9.99
CA GLY A 39 5.97 -9.68 -9.94
C GLY A 39 4.88 -8.63 -9.73
N LEU A 40 5.23 -7.47 -9.21
CA LEU A 40 4.31 -6.34 -9.09
C LEU A 40 4.15 -5.65 -10.45
N ILE A 41 2.94 -5.65 -10.97
CA ILE A 41 2.62 -5.01 -12.25
C ILE A 41 2.43 -3.51 -12.07
N SER A 42 1.66 -3.12 -11.05
CA SER A 42 1.38 -1.73 -10.76
C SER A 42 1.09 -1.53 -9.28
N TRP A 43 1.36 -0.34 -8.80
CA TRP A 43 0.99 0.08 -7.45
C TRP A 43 0.43 1.49 -7.53
N ARG A 44 -0.73 1.71 -6.93
CA ARG A 44 -1.41 3.00 -6.94
C ARG A 44 -1.99 3.31 -5.57
N LEU A 45 -1.96 4.58 -5.22
CA LEU A 45 -2.57 5.11 -4.01
C LEU A 45 -3.67 6.09 -4.38
N PHE A 46 -4.83 5.92 -3.76
CA PHE A 46 -5.98 6.80 -3.93
C PHE A 46 -6.35 7.44 -2.61
N GLU A 47 -6.74 8.70 -2.66
CA GLU A 47 -7.34 9.41 -1.53
C GLU A 47 -8.83 9.54 -1.82
N GLN A 48 -9.66 9.19 -0.84
CA GLN A 48 -11.10 9.34 -0.99
C GLN A 48 -11.48 10.82 -0.98
N LYS A 49 -12.11 11.29 -2.05
CA LYS A 49 -12.50 12.68 -2.19
C LYS A 49 -13.93 12.94 -1.76
N TYR A 50 -14.87 12.04 -2.11
CA TYR A 50 -16.29 12.14 -1.79
C TYR A 50 -16.82 10.83 -1.25
N GLY A 51 -17.81 10.91 -0.38
CA GLY A 51 -18.43 9.77 0.26
C GLY A 51 -17.55 9.21 1.38
N GLY A 52 -18.11 8.40 2.25
CA GLY A 52 -17.36 7.74 3.32
C GLY A 52 -16.72 8.68 4.32
N VAL A 53 -15.63 8.22 4.92
CA VAL A 53 -14.91 8.92 5.99
C VAL A 53 -13.74 9.70 5.41
N ALA A 54 -13.64 10.98 5.77
CA ALA A 54 -12.51 11.83 5.38
C ALA A 54 -11.19 11.25 5.92
N GLY A 55 -10.11 11.38 5.14
CA GLY A 55 -8.81 10.83 5.51
C GLY A 55 -8.65 9.35 5.19
N THR A 56 -9.54 8.79 4.37
CA THR A 56 -9.46 7.40 3.91
C THR A 56 -8.63 7.30 2.64
N TYR A 57 -7.73 6.32 2.62
CA TYR A 57 -6.85 6.02 1.50
C TYR A 57 -7.01 4.58 1.07
N VAL A 58 -6.78 4.33 -0.21
CA VAL A 58 -6.82 2.99 -0.79
C VAL A 58 -5.54 2.74 -1.57
N GLU A 59 -4.82 1.69 -1.20
CA GLU A 59 -3.69 1.18 -1.97
C GLU A 59 -4.17 0.03 -2.84
N MET A 60 -3.75 0.03 -4.10
CA MET A 60 -3.99 -1.08 -5.02
C MET A 60 -2.68 -1.55 -5.60
N ALA A 61 -2.36 -2.83 -5.37
CA ALA A 61 -1.17 -3.47 -5.90
C ALA A 61 -1.59 -4.63 -6.81
N GLU A 62 -1.22 -4.55 -8.07
CA GLU A 62 -1.59 -5.55 -9.06
C GLU A 62 -0.47 -6.55 -9.29
N PHE A 63 -0.82 -7.84 -9.30
CA PHE A 63 0.11 -8.94 -9.50
C PHE A 63 -0.40 -9.87 -10.60
N LYS A 64 0.52 -10.49 -11.31
CA LYS A 64 0.22 -11.46 -12.36
C LYS A 64 -0.45 -12.72 -11.80
N SER A 65 -0.01 -13.13 -10.61
CA SER A 65 -0.51 -14.34 -9.93
C SER A 65 -0.47 -14.17 -8.42
N MET A 66 -1.22 -15.01 -7.72
CA MET A 66 -1.18 -15.09 -6.25
C MET A 66 0.21 -15.47 -5.74
N GLU A 67 0.90 -16.34 -6.46
CA GLU A 67 2.26 -16.75 -6.12
C GLU A 67 3.22 -15.55 -6.15
N ASP A 68 3.13 -14.70 -7.17
CA ASP A 68 3.94 -13.49 -7.27
C ASP A 68 3.66 -12.53 -6.12
N MET A 69 2.40 -12.38 -5.74
CA MET A 69 2.02 -11.55 -4.59
C MET A 69 2.62 -12.06 -3.28
N GLU A 70 2.52 -13.36 -3.03
CA GLU A 70 3.06 -13.98 -1.81
C GLU A 70 4.57 -13.85 -1.74
N LYS A 71 5.26 -14.05 -2.86
CA LYS A 71 6.71 -13.87 -2.95
C LYS A 71 7.13 -12.42 -2.71
N TRP A 72 6.38 -11.48 -3.28
CA TRP A 72 6.64 -10.05 -3.08
C TRP A 72 6.45 -9.66 -1.61
N GLU A 73 5.36 -10.06 -0.98
CA GLU A 73 5.12 -9.77 0.44
C GLU A 73 6.26 -10.27 1.31
N LYS A 74 6.70 -11.49 1.07
CA LYS A 74 7.80 -12.09 1.82
C LYS A 74 9.09 -11.30 1.67
N ARG A 75 9.43 -10.90 0.45
CA ARG A 75 10.63 -10.10 0.19
C ARG A 75 10.57 -8.72 0.84
N ILE A 76 9.45 -8.02 0.66
CA ILE A 76 9.32 -6.64 1.11
C ILE A 76 9.30 -6.51 2.62
N PHE A 77 8.63 -7.41 3.32
CA PHE A 77 8.52 -7.35 4.78
C PHE A 77 9.77 -7.86 5.52
N GLU A 78 10.75 -8.41 4.81
CA GLU A 78 12.06 -8.74 5.38
C GLU A 78 13.01 -7.52 5.38
N LEU A 79 12.67 -6.47 4.65
CA LEU A 79 13.54 -5.30 4.51
C LEU A 79 13.37 -4.34 5.68
N LYS A 80 14.50 -3.89 6.21
CA LYS A 80 14.55 -2.95 7.33
C LYS A 80 13.83 -1.64 7.00
N GLU A 81 14.05 -1.10 5.82
CA GLU A 81 13.45 0.16 5.35
C GLU A 81 11.92 0.09 5.32
N ILE A 82 11.39 -1.06 4.92
CA ILE A 82 9.93 -1.27 4.88
C ILE A 82 9.36 -1.42 6.28
N LYS A 83 10.05 -2.15 7.16
CA LYS A 83 9.64 -2.28 8.57
C LYS A 83 9.59 -0.92 9.26
N GLU A 84 10.55 -0.06 8.98
CA GLU A 84 10.59 1.31 9.50
C GLU A 84 9.41 2.14 8.97
N LEU A 85 9.12 2.05 7.67
CA LEU A 85 7.98 2.74 7.06
C LEU A 85 6.66 2.28 7.68
N VAL A 86 6.49 0.98 7.87
CA VAL A 86 5.26 0.42 8.49
C VAL A 86 5.11 0.93 9.92
N THR A 87 6.20 0.96 10.68
CA THR A 87 6.19 1.47 12.05
C THR A 87 5.78 2.95 12.08
N GLU A 88 6.34 3.76 11.20
CA GLU A 88 5.99 5.18 11.11
C GLU A 88 4.54 5.38 10.66
N LEU A 89 4.08 4.56 9.72
CA LEU A 89 2.70 4.62 9.23
C LEU A 89 1.70 4.33 10.36
N HIS A 90 1.98 3.34 11.21
CA HIS A 90 1.10 3.01 12.34
C HIS A 90 0.93 4.17 13.32
N LYS A 91 1.92 5.05 13.44
CA LYS A 91 1.83 6.23 14.32
C LYS A 91 0.85 7.28 13.81
N ILE A 92 0.64 7.34 12.51
CA ILE A 92 -0.25 8.34 11.89
C ILE A 92 -1.57 7.76 11.39
N GLU A 93 -1.78 6.45 11.52
CA GLU A 93 -3.05 5.82 11.17
C GLU A 93 -4.15 6.24 12.13
N ASP A 94 -5.35 6.47 11.58
CA ASP A 94 -6.55 6.67 12.36
C ASP A 94 -7.14 5.30 12.71
N HIS A 95 -6.99 4.90 13.96
CA HIS A 95 -7.45 3.60 14.43
C HIS A 95 -8.98 3.50 14.59
N HIS A 96 -9.70 4.59 14.40
CA HIS A 96 -11.16 4.59 14.34
C HIS A 96 -11.69 4.22 12.95
N THR A 97 -10.85 4.34 11.93
CA THR A 97 -11.18 3.91 10.58
C THR A 97 -10.79 2.44 10.41
N PRO A 98 -11.73 1.54 10.05
CA PRO A 98 -11.38 0.14 9.84
C PRO A 98 -10.35 -0.05 8.74
N ILE A 99 -9.34 -0.89 9.01
CA ILE A 99 -8.40 -1.33 7.99
C ILE A 99 -9.00 -2.56 7.32
N THR A 100 -9.17 -2.51 6.02
CA THR A 100 -9.70 -3.65 5.25
C THR A 100 -8.70 -4.09 4.20
N GLN A 101 -8.61 -5.40 4.02
CA GLN A 101 -7.77 -6.02 3.00
C GLN A 101 -8.63 -6.93 2.14
N SER A 102 -8.49 -6.80 0.83
CA SER A 102 -9.23 -7.62 -0.13
C SER A 102 -8.32 -8.00 -1.29
N ILE A 103 -8.64 -9.11 -1.93
CA ILE A 103 -7.98 -9.52 -3.16
C ILE A 103 -9.06 -9.65 -4.23
N TRP A 104 -8.89 -8.91 -5.30
CA TRP A 104 -9.85 -8.85 -6.40
C TRP A 104 -9.27 -9.50 -7.65
N ASN A 105 -10.09 -10.28 -8.35
CA ASN A 105 -9.74 -10.79 -9.67
C ASN A 105 -10.06 -9.73 -10.71
N THR A 106 -9.16 -9.58 -11.68
CA THR A 106 -9.46 -8.81 -12.88
C THR A 106 -10.41 -9.64 -13.75
N VAL A 107 -11.55 -9.06 -14.09
CA VAL A 107 -12.59 -9.71 -14.91
C VAL A 107 -12.52 -9.29 -16.37
N LEU A 108 -12.22 -8.02 -16.62
CA LEU A 108 -12.14 -7.46 -17.98
C LEU A 108 -10.88 -6.65 -18.17
#